data_a242d0f1c5732712ae518a5b695df064
#
_entry.id   a242d0f1c5732712ae518a5b695df064
#
_cell.length_a   1.000
_cell.length_b   1.000
_cell.length_c   1.000
_cell.angle_alpha   90.00
_cell.angle_beta   90.00
_cell.angle_gamma   90.00
#
_symmetry.space_group_name_H-M   'P 1'
#
loop_
_entity.id
_entity.type
_entity.pdbx_description
1 polymer ?
#
loop_
_entity_poly.entity_id
_entity_poly.type
_entity_poly.pdbx_seq_one_letter_code
_entity_poly.pdbx_strand_id
1 'polypeptide(L)'
;MASTLIVDQLQKTGGSTTALPLPTSNASADEFLKNDGAGALSWASAGGGLLGLVVYTSSGTYTVGATTNGTAGNQGSADVSKVIIECQAAGGAGASRGGTGSAYQGGSGGGGAYSKTFRDLTDITSITIVVPTGPAGGSPGAAGGAASLTKASGSGTFATITCDGGSAGGSPSGTTQGASGAGAAVPTTGDINIGGGIGPAGGEGQGARSGFSFMGVGQAFPNGVTTGPAPVGYGSGGICGPTSAPGTGGAGGAGIILIWEYK
;
A
#
# COMPACT_ATOMS: atom_id res chain seq x y z
N MET A 1 12.53 52.92 19.59
CA MET A 1 13.46 52.06 20.34
C MET A 1 12.69 50.77 20.66
N ALA A 2 13.20 49.62 20.29
CA ALA A 2 12.60 48.33 20.67
C ALA A 2 12.99 48.03 22.12
N SER A 3 12.04 47.76 22.97
CA SER A 3 12.27 47.34 24.36
C SER A 3 12.53 45.84 24.35
N THR A 4 13.65 45.40 24.90
CA THR A 4 13.98 44.00 25.08
C THR A 4 13.73 43.63 26.56
N LEU A 5 12.87 42.61 26.78
CA LEU A 5 12.71 42.00 28.12
C LEU A 5 13.72 40.88 28.23
N ILE A 6 14.64 40.93 29.18
CA ILE A 6 15.58 39.87 29.49
C ILE A 6 15.04 39.14 30.71
N VAL A 7 14.78 37.83 30.56
CA VAL A 7 14.27 36.95 31.64
C VAL A 7 15.14 35.71 31.71
N ASP A 8 15.75 35.46 32.84
CA ASP A 8 16.59 34.27 33.05
C ASP A 8 15.82 33.10 33.69
N GLN A 9 14.65 33.38 34.25
CA GLN A 9 13.86 32.41 35.01
C GLN A 9 12.36 32.67 34.88
N LEU A 10 11.58 31.60 34.91
CA LEU A 10 10.12 31.64 34.98
C LEU A 10 9.66 31.18 36.38
N GLN A 11 8.83 31.96 37.06
CA GLN A 11 8.28 31.61 38.36
C GLN A 11 6.77 31.84 38.39
N LYS A 12 6.01 30.89 38.92
CA LYS A 12 4.57 31.04 39.12
C LYS A 12 4.32 31.87 40.43
N THR A 13 3.56 32.92 40.30
CA THR A 13 3.11 33.73 41.47
C THR A 13 2.15 32.87 42.33
N GLY A 14 2.47 32.71 43.64
CA GLY A 14 1.63 31.95 44.55
C GLY A 14 1.82 30.41 44.52
N GLY A 15 2.91 29.93 43.90
CA GLY A 15 3.27 28.51 43.81
C GLY A 15 4.59 28.19 44.53
N SER A 16 5.22 27.08 44.18
CA SER A 16 6.56 26.71 44.66
C SER A 16 7.56 27.86 44.48
N THR A 17 8.42 28.02 45.45
CA THR A 17 9.49 29.08 45.44
C THR A 17 10.63 28.75 44.47
N THR A 18 10.62 27.58 43.87
CA THR A 18 11.66 27.19 42.90
C THR A 18 11.39 27.81 41.53
N ALA A 19 12.22 28.75 41.17
CA ALA A 19 12.21 29.31 39.82
C ALA A 19 12.75 28.29 38.80
N LEU A 20 12.13 28.22 37.61
CA LEU A 20 12.57 27.39 36.51
C LEU A 20 13.59 28.15 35.67
N PRO A 21 14.89 27.79 35.67
CA PRO A 21 15.86 28.45 34.83
C PRO A 21 15.53 28.20 33.33
N LEU A 22 15.66 29.24 32.53
CA LEU A 22 15.55 29.11 31.09
C LEU A 22 16.80 28.43 30.55
N PRO A 23 16.68 27.69 29.43
CA PRO A 23 17.85 27.14 28.75
C PRO A 23 18.84 28.23 28.38
N THR A 24 20.14 27.96 28.52
CA THR A 24 21.23 28.92 28.24
C THR A 24 21.46 29.13 26.73
N SER A 25 20.95 28.23 25.88
CA SER A 25 21.01 28.34 24.42
C SER A 25 19.67 28.83 23.86
N ASN A 26 19.71 29.47 22.70
CA ASN A 26 18.50 29.76 21.93
C ASN A 26 17.89 28.47 21.36
N ALA A 27 16.57 28.47 21.14
CA ALA A 27 15.90 27.43 20.39
C ALA A 27 16.43 27.36 18.96
N SER A 28 16.58 26.16 18.44
CA SER A 28 16.67 25.95 16.99
C SER A 28 15.29 26.15 16.34
N ALA A 29 15.23 26.21 15.01
CA ALA A 29 13.95 26.23 14.32
C ALA A 29 13.10 25.01 14.72
N ASP A 30 11.79 25.20 14.88
CA ASP A 30 10.80 24.16 15.23
C ASP A 30 10.99 23.53 16.63
N GLU A 31 11.74 24.15 17.53
CA GLU A 31 11.80 23.74 18.92
C GLU A 31 10.83 24.56 19.79
N PHE A 32 10.29 23.92 20.82
CA PHE A 32 9.46 24.52 21.84
C PHE A 32 10.07 24.30 23.24
N LEU A 33 9.72 25.17 24.18
CA LEU A 33 10.17 25.06 25.56
C LEU A 33 9.39 23.93 26.25
N LYS A 34 10.11 22.90 26.71
CA LYS A 34 9.57 21.74 27.39
C LYS A 34 9.99 21.74 28.85
N ASN A 35 9.05 21.39 29.75
CA ASN A 35 9.33 21.06 31.14
C ASN A 35 9.44 19.53 31.28
N ASP A 36 10.47 19.03 31.96
CA ASP A 36 10.69 17.61 32.23
C ASP A 36 9.82 17.02 33.36
N GLY A 37 9.03 17.86 34.03
CA GLY A 37 8.24 17.49 35.20
C GLY A 37 9.03 17.49 36.51
N ALA A 38 10.35 17.59 36.46
CA ALA A 38 11.25 17.63 37.61
C ALA A 38 11.82 19.04 37.92
N GLY A 39 11.42 20.03 37.13
CA GLY A 39 11.81 21.43 37.34
C GLY A 39 12.94 21.92 36.45
N ALA A 40 13.23 21.22 35.34
CA ALA A 40 14.13 21.71 34.32
C ALA A 40 13.36 22.08 33.05
N LEU A 41 13.80 23.18 32.41
CA LEU A 41 13.32 23.61 31.12
C LEU A 41 14.38 23.32 30.06
N SER A 42 13.97 22.77 28.92
CA SER A 42 14.83 22.48 27.76
C SER A 42 14.12 22.76 26.47
N TRP A 43 14.88 23.03 25.43
CA TRP A 43 14.33 23.06 24.07
C TRP A 43 14.09 21.62 23.59
N ALA A 44 12.94 21.40 23.00
CA ALA A 44 12.57 20.10 22.43
C ALA A 44 11.97 20.34 21.05
N SER A 45 12.36 19.52 20.10
CA SER A 45 11.73 19.55 18.79
C SER A 45 10.25 19.29 18.90
N ALA A 46 9.44 19.99 18.13
CA ALA A 46 8.03 19.66 17.92
C ALA A 46 7.96 18.31 17.20
N GLY A 47 8.21 17.24 17.96
CA GLY A 47 8.27 15.88 17.41
C GLY A 47 6.89 15.36 17.07
N GLY A 48 6.80 14.53 16.03
CA GLY A 48 5.63 13.70 15.74
C GLY A 48 4.76 14.13 14.57
N GLY A 49 5.20 15.05 13.70
CA GLY A 49 4.49 15.40 12.48
C GLY A 49 4.71 14.42 11.33
N LEU A 50 3.77 14.40 10.37
CA LEU A 50 3.96 13.76 9.07
C LEU A 50 5.12 14.47 8.35
N LEU A 51 6.14 13.70 7.99
CA LEU A 51 7.32 14.20 7.26
C LEU A 51 7.13 14.08 5.75
N GLY A 52 6.49 13.00 5.29
CA GLY A 52 6.31 12.76 3.87
C GLY A 52 5.55 11.49 3.55
N LEU A 53 5.35 11.28 2.26
CA LEU A 53 4.81 10.07 1.67
C LEU A 53 5.76 9.54 0.61
N VAL A 54 6.21 8.31 0.78
CA VAL A 54 7.01 7.59 -0.21
C VAL A 54 6.14 6.55 -0.90
N VAL A 55 6.17 6.51 -2.24
CA VAL A 55 5.34 5.63 -3.07
C VAL A 55 6.22 4.67 -3.86
N TYR A 56 5.90 3.39 -3.80
CA TYR A 56 6.50 2.33 -4.61
C TYR A 56 5.46 1.73 -5.55
N THR A 57 5.66 1.89 -6.85
CA THR A 57 4.91 1.23 -7.94
C THR A 57 5.73 0.14 -8.61
N SER A 58 6.97 -0.06 -8.19
CA SER A 58 7.87 -1.15 -8.55
C SER A 58 8.71 -1.55 -7.35
N SER A 59 9.26 -2.76 -7.39
CA SER A 59 10.14 -3.26 -6.33
C SER A 59 11.40 -2.41 -6.16
N GLY A 60 11.92 -2.35 -4.95
CA GLY A 60 13.09 -1.53 -4.62
C GLY A 60 13.53 -1.71 -3.17
N THR A 61 14.28 -0.74 -2.67
CA THR A 61 14.71 -0.67 -1.28
C THR A 61 14.27 0.65 -0.67
N TYR A 62 13.66 0.58 0.49
CA TYR A 62 13.45 1.74 1.36
C TYR A 62 14.64 1.85 2.31
N THR A 63 15.36 2.97 2.25
CA THR A 63 16.49 3.26 3.15
C THR A 63 16.04 4.29 4.18
N VAL A 64 16.10 3.93 5.46
CA VAL A 64 15.70 4.80 6.57
C VAL A 64 16.64 6.01 6.63
N GLY A 65 16.06 7.19 6.73
CA GLY A 65 16.82 8.45 6.76
C GLY A 65 17.37 8.93 5.41
N ALA A 66 17.07 8.25 4.31
CA ALA A 66 17.44 8.74 2.98
C ALA A 66 16.42 9.80 2.49
N THR A 67 16.92 10.85 1.89
CA THR A 67 16.08 11.93 1.32
C THR A 67 15.45 11.56 -0.02
N THR A 68 15.85 10.44 -0.62
CA THR A 68 15.29 9.90 -1.85
C THR A 68 14.94 8.44 -1.67
N ASN A 69 13.67 8.11 -1.72
CA ASN A 69 13.11 6.76 -1.67
C ASN A 69 11.97 6.65 -2.69
N GLY A 70 11.47 5.44 -2.94
CA GLY A 70 10.33 5.23 -3.81
C GLY A 70 10.67 5.14 -5.29
N THR A 71 9.68 4.75 -6.10
CA THR A 71 9.84 4.48 -7.53
C THR A 71 10.16 5.74 -8.35
N ALA A 72 9.63 6.87 -7.99
CA ALA A 72 9.80 8.13 -8.71
C ALA A 72 10.81 9.08 -8.05
N GLY A 73 11.68 8.58 -7.15
CA GLY A 73 12.57 9.43 -6.38
C GLY A 73 11.81 10.35 -5.42
N ASN A 74 10.66 9.90 -4.91
CA ASN A 74 9.89 10.63 -3.92
C ASN A 74 10.74 10.89 -2.69
N GLN A 75 10.51 12.03 -2.09
CA GLN A 75 11.32 12.49 -0.97
C GLN A 75 11.04 11.67 0.28
N GLY A 76 12.06 10.95 0.77
CA GLY A 76 12.12 10.47 2.13
C GLY A 76 12.63 11.58 3.07
N SER A 77 12.55 11.35 4.37
CA SER A 77 13.04 12.27 5.38
C SER A 77 14.23 11.69 6.15
N ALA A 78 15.23 12.53 6.38
CA ALA A 78 16.39 12.18 7.21
C ALA A 78 16.00 11.90 8.67
N ASP A 79 14.91 12.49 9.14
CA ASP A 79 14.46 12.44 10.54
C ASP A 79 13.41 11.38 10.82
N VAL A 80 13.11 10.50 9.87
CA VAL A 80 12.08 9.47 10.02
C VAL A 80 12.45 8.48 11.14
N SER A 81 11.51 8.23 12.04
CA SER A 81 11.64 7.21 13.09
C SER A 81 10.48 6.22 13.10
N LYS A 82 9.35 6.59 12.54
CA LYS A 82 8.11 5.80 12.51
C LYS A 82 7.46 5.90 11.15
N VAL A 83 6.74 4.85 10.77
CA VAL A 83 6.02 4.82 9.50
C VAL A 83 4.64 4.19 9.65
N ILE A 84 3.69 4.66 8.83
CA ILE A 84 2.50 3.89 8.49
C ILE A 84 2.71 3.35 7.08
N ILE A 85 2.56 2.04 6.95
CA ILE A 85 2.75 1.32 5.69
C ILE A 85 1.39 0.84 5.20
N GLU A 86 1.09 1.10 3.94
CA GLU A 86 -0.05 0.54 3.23
C GLU A 86 0.47 -0.34 2.10
N CYS A 87 0.08 -1.61 2.09
CA CYS A 87 0.56 -2.63 1.18
C CYS A 87 -0.63 -3.23 0.44
N GLN A 88 -0.68 -3.07 -0.89
CA GLN A 88 -1.69 -3.65 -1.77
C GLN A 88 -1.01 -4.61 -2.75
N ALA A 89 -1.42 -5.88 -2.74
CA ALA A 89 -0.96 -6.88 -3.69
C ALA A 89 -1.65 -6.78 -5.06
N ALA A 90 -1.12 -7.46 -6.08
CA ALA A 90 -1.71 -7.47 -7.42
C ALA A 90 -3.00 -8.31 -7.46
N GLY A 91 -3.93 -7.92 -8.31
CA GLY A 91 -5.08 -8.76 -8.67
C GLY A 91 -4.72 -9.84 -9.67
N GLY A 92 -5.50 -10.92 -9.71
CA GLY A 92 -5.39 -11.96 -10.74
C GLY A 92 -5.93 -11.49 -12.08
N ALA A 93 -5.43 -12.02 -13.18
CA ALA A 93 -5.93 -11.75 -14.52
C ALA A 93 -7.22 -12.54 -14.83
N GLY A 94 -8.03 -11.99 -15.71
CA GLY A 94 -9.17 -12.70 -16.29
C GLY A 94 -8.72 -13.73 -17.33
N ALA A 95 -9.50 -14.80 -17.49
CA ALA A 95 -9.27 -15.79 -18.52
C ALA A 95 -9.90 -15.39 -19.84
N SER A 96 -9.23 -15.79 -20.95
CA SER A 96 -9.77 -15.68 -22.28
C SER A 96 -10.95 -16.64 -22.48
N ARG A 97 -11.80 -16.34 -23.47
CA ARG A 97 -12.78 -17.30 -23.95
C ARG A 97 -12.07 -18.50 -24.60
N GLY A 98 -12.62 -19.68 -24.43
CA GLY A 98 -12.18 -20.86 -25.22
C GLY A 98 -12.36 -20.63 -26.70
N GLY A 99 -11.70 -21.48 -27.54
CA GLY A 99 -11.62 -21.33 -29.01
C GLY A 99 -12.95 -21.14 -29.74
N THR A 100 -12.88 -20.92 -31.02
CA THR A 100 -14.02 -20.74 -31.94
C THR A 100 -15.05 -21.87 -31.76
N GLY A 101 -16.25 -21.53 -31.31
CA GLY A 101 -17.33 -22.49 -31.06
C GLY A 101 -17.73 -22.68 -29.60
N SER A 102 -16.95 -22.19 -28.63
CA SER A 102 -17.37 -22.20 -27.24
C SER A 102 -18.34 -21.07 -26.94
N ALA A 103 -19.55 -21.38 -26.46
CA ALA A 103 -20.51 -20.41 -25.97
C ALA A 103 -20.12 -19.86 -24.56
N TYR A 104 -19.08 -20.41 -23.94
CA TYR A 104 -18.74 -20.18 -22.55
C TYR A 104 -17.58 -19.20 -22.38
N GLN A 105 -17.73 -18.28 -21.43
CA GLN A 105 -16.72 -17.31 -21.05
C GLN A 105 -15.71 -17.91 -20.08
N GLY A 106 -14.48 -17.37 -20.09
CA GLY A 106 -13.53 -17.53 -19.01
C GLY A 106 -14.03 -16.88 -17.70
N GLY A 107 -13.43 -17.23 -16.58
CA GLY A 107 -13.66 -16.57 -15.30
C GLY A 107 -12.91 -15.25 -15.22
N SER A 108 -13.41 -14.33 -14.41
CA SER A 108 -12.69 -13.10 -14.05
C SER A 108 -11.70 -13.36 -12.91
N GLY A 109 -10.60 -12.61 -12.85
CA GLY A 109 -9.62 -12.69 -11.79
C GLY A 109 -10.12 -12.08 -10.48
N GLY A 110 -9.61 -12.59 -9.36
CA GLY A 110 -9.85 -12.07 -8.01
C GLY A 110 -9.00 -10.83 -7.69
N GLY A 111 -9.43 -10.03 -6.73
CA GLY A 111 -8.66 -8.91 -6.20
C GLY A 111 -7.51 -9.34 -5.29
N GLY A 112 -6.45 -8.54 -5.22
CA GLY A 112 -5.34 -8.70 -4.29
C GLY A 112 -5.69 -8.22 -2.88
N ALA A 113 -4.98 -8.73 -1.89
CA ALA A 113 -5.14 -8.36 -0.49
C ALA A 113 -4.48 -7.02 -0.17
N TYR A 114 -4.97 -6.38 0.89
CA TYR A 114 -4.47 -5.13 1.45
C TYR A 114 -4.13 -5.27 2.92
N SER A 115 -3.06 -4.59 3.34
CA SER A 115 -2.69 -4.47 4.75
C SER A 115 -2.22 -3.05 5.04
N LYS A 116 -2.60 -2.55 6.21
CA LYS A 116 -2.09 -1.29 6.77
C LYS A 116 -1.51 -1.54 8.15
N THR A 117 -0.36 -0.97 8.43
CA THR A 117 0.32 -1.19 9.70
C THR A 117 1.20 -0.01 10.09
N PHE A 118 1.32 0.18 11.40
CA PHE A 118 2.31 1.08 12.00
C PHE A 118 3.60 0.31 12.31
N ARG A 119 4.74 0.92 12.08
CA ARG A 119 6.07 0.37 12.43
C ARG A 119 6.97 1.44 13.00
N ASP A 120 7.69 1.07 14.06
CA ASP A 120 8.85 1.79 14.56
C ASP A 120 10.08 1.35 13.75
N LEU A 121 10.92 2.29 13.35
CA LEU A 121 12.09 2.04 12.53
C LEU A 121 13.40 2.14 13.34
N THR A 122 13.32 2.16 14.66
CA THR A 122 14.51 2.20 15.53
C THR A 122 15.46 1.05 15.17
N ASP A 123 16.70 1.38 14.91
CA ASP A 123 17.76 0.44 14.50
C ASP A 123 17.49 -0.35 13.20
N ILE A 124 16.54 0.08 12.40
CA ILE A 124 16.33 -0.39 11.02
C ILE A 124 17.09 0.54 10.08
N THR A 125 17.90 -0.04 9.20
CA THR A 125 18.66 0.72 8.20
C THR A 125 18.00 0.65 6.83
N SER A 126 17.49 -0.53 6.44
CA SER A 126 16.79 -0.66 5.17
C SER A 126 15.76 -1.79 5.17
N ILE A 127 14.79 -1.65 4.26
CA ILE A 127 13.68 -2.59 4.05
C ILE A 127 13.62 -2.92 2.56
N THR A 128 13.58 -4.20 2.22
CA THR A 128 13.32 -4.68 0.86
C THR A 128 11.83 -4.55 0.57
N ILE A 129 11.53 -3.91 -0.55
CA ILE A 129 10.17 -3.66 -1.04
C ILE A 129 9.93 -4.54 -2.27
N VAL A 130 8.89 -5.36 -2.24
CA VAL A 130 8.42 -6.13 -3.40
C VAL A 130 7.05 -5.64 -3.81
N VAL A 131 6.96 -5.05 -4.99
CA VAL A 131 5.71 -4.59 -5.61
C VAL A 131 5.47 -5.44 -6.85
N PRO A 132 4.41 -6.26 -6.88
CA PRO A 132 4.13 -7.11 -8.01
C PRO A 132 3.55 -6.30 -9.18
N THR A 133 3.95 -6.66 -10.39
CA THR A 133 3.28 -6.19 -11.61
C THR A 133 1.92 -6.87 -11.76
N GLY A 134 0.98 -6.22 -12.42
CA GLY A 134 -0.28 -6.81 -12.81
C GLY A 134 -0.06 -7.92 -13.85
N PRO A 135 -0.62 -9.11 -13.65
CA PRO A 135 -0.49 -10.21 -14.60
C PRO A 135 -1.30 -9.92 -15.88
N ALA A 136 -0.80 -10.39 -17.01
CA ALA A 136 -1.52 -10.30 -18.29
C ALA A 136 -2.70 -11.26 -18.32
N GLY A 137 -3.77 -10.89 -19.01
CA GLY A 137 -4.88 -11.78 -19.33
C GLY A 137 -4.44 -12.88 -20.29
N GLY A 138 -5.07 -14.04 -20.22
CA GLY A 138 -4.68 -15.19 -21.03
C GLY A 138 -5.68 -16.35 -20.93
N SER A 139 -5.27 -17.54 -21.40
CA SER A 139 -6.06 -18.77 -21.29
C SER A 139 -5.17 -19.92 -20.76
N PRO A 140 -5.18 -20.19 -19.43
CA PRO A 140 -5.88 -19.49 -18.38
C PRO A 140 -5.34 -18.07 -18.12
N GLY A 141 -6.01 -17.27 -17.30
CA GLY A 141 -5.42 -16.06 -16.72
C GLY A 141 -4.20 -16.39 -15.84
N ALA A 142 -3.44 -15.40 -15.43
CA ALA A 142 -2.35 -15.56 -14.46
C ALA A 142 -2.74 -15.00 -13.08
N ALA A 143 -2.25 -15.63 -12.01
CA ALA A 143 -2.47 -15.14 -10.65
C ALA A 143 -1.68 -13.85 -10.41
N GLY A 144 -2.23 -12.98 -9.57
CA GLY A 144 -1.54 -11.80 -9.07
C GLY A 144 -0.37 -12.18 -8.17
N GLY A 145 0.69 -11.39 -8.22
CA GLY A 145 1.83 -11.55 -7.32
C GLY A 145 1.57 -10.96 -5.95
N ALA A 146 2.29 -11.47 -4.94
CA ALA A 146 2.27 -10.94 -3.59
C ALA A 146 3.09 -9.65 -3.49
N ALA A 147 2.62 -8.70 -2.66
CA ALA A 147 3.41 -7.55 -2.23
C ALA A 147 4.01 -7.82 -0.86
N SER A 148 5.24 -7.39 -0.62
CA SER A 148 5.86 -7.57 0.69
C SER A 148 6.89 -6.50 1.04
N LEU A 149 7.08 -6.32 2.37
CA LEU A 149 8.13 -5.54 2.99
C LEU A 149 8.87 -6.42 3.98
N THR A 150 10.17 -6.54 3.83
CA THR A 150 11.04 -7.38 4.69
C THR A 150 12.27 -6.58 5.09
N LYS A 151 12.66 -6.68 6.38
CA LYS A 151 13.91 -6.07 6.82
C LYS A 151 15.09 -6.57 6.00
N ALA A 152 15.86 -5.66 5.41
CA ALA A 152 17.08 -5.97 4.69
C ALA A 152 18.33 -5.78 5.57
N SER A 153 18.37 -4.71 6.40
CA SER A 153 19.51 -4.44 7.29
C SER A 153 19.11 -3.64 8.53
N GLY A 154 20.01 -3.60 9.50
CA GLY A 154 19.82 -3.00 10.83
C GLY A 154 19.70 -4.05 11.93
N SER A 155 19.91 -3.65 13.19
CA SER A 155 19.80 -4.52 14.38
C SER A 155 18.38 -4.56 14.95
N GLY A 156 17.52 -3.60 14.62
CA GLY A 156 16.14 -3.52 15.08
C GLY A 156 15.26 -4.65 14.57
N THR A 157 14.07 -4.76 15.16
CA THR A 157 13.07 -5.77 14.78
C THR A 157 12.05 -5.17 13.83
N PHE A 158 11.82 -5.82 12.69
CA PHE A 158 10.77 -5.47 11.74
C PHE A 158 10.03 -6.75 11.31
N ALA A 159 8.79 -6.88 11.73
CA ALA A 159 7.94 -7.99 11.29
C ALA A 159 7.62 -7.84 9.81
N THR A 160 7.89 -8.87 9.02
CA THR A 160 7.56 -8.89 7.58
C THR A 160 6.07 -8.64 7.36
N ILE A 161 5.76 -7.78 6.40
CA ILE A 161 4.40 -7.53 5.94
C ILE A 161 4.25 -8.24 4.60
N THR A 162 3.18 -9.02 4.44
CA THR A 162 2.89 -9.73 3.19
C THR A 162 1.40 -9.63 2.89
N CYS A 163 1.09 -9.29 1.65
CA CYS A 163 -0.25 -9.31 1.08
C CYS A 163 -0.25 -10.23 -0.13
N ASP A 164 -1.13 -11.21 -0.17
CA ASP A 164 -1.20 -12.16 -1.26
C ASP A 164 -1.96 -11.59 -2.46
N GLY A 165 -1.58 -12.03 -3.65
CA GLY A 165 -2.26 -11.68 -4.89
C GLY A 165 -3.58 -12.42 -5.09
N GLY A 166 -4.46 -11.86 -5.91
CA GLY A 166 -5.71 -12.49 -6.30
C GLY A 166 -5.48 -13.67 -7.24
N SER A 167 -6.34 -14.69 -7.18
CA SER A 167 -6.26 -15.85 -8.08
C SER A 167 -6.69 -15.48 -9.50
N ALA A 168 -6.15 -16.20 -10.48
CA ALA A 168 -6.54 -16.09 -11.88
C ALA A 168 -7.99 -16.55 -12.12
N GLY A 169 -8.64 -16.00 -13.12
CA GLY A 169 -9.85 -16.59 -13.70
C GLY A 169 -9.52 -17.88 -14.44
N GLY A 170 -10.38 -18.89 -14.31
CA GLY A 170 -10.25 -20.17 -14.97
C GLY A 170 -10.69 -20.11 -16.44
N SER A 171 -10.05 -20.91 -17.30
CA SER A 171 -10.49 -21.10 -18.69
C SER A 171 -11.78 -21.91 -18.77
N PRO A 172 -12.65 -21.63 -19.72
CA PRO A 172 -13.79 -22.51 -20.01
C PRO A 172 -13.30 -23.83 -20.62
N SER A 173 -14.01 -24.92 -20.35
CA SER A 173 -13.70 -26.24 -20.88
C SER A 173 -14.97 -26.93 -21.39
N GLY A 174 -14.99 -27.27 -22.66
CA GLY A 174 -16.13 -27.94 -23.31
C GLY A 174 -17.44 -27.15 -23.11
N THR A 175 -18.35 -27.68 -22.32
CA THR A 175 -19.65 -27.08 -21.98
C THR A 175 -19.65 -26.36 -20.62
N THR A 176 -18.47 -26.20 -19.99
CA THR A 176 -18.37 -25.61 -18.65
C THR A 176 -17.80 -24.21 -18.72
N GLN A 177 -18.41 -23.29 -17.98
CA GLN A 177 -17.91 -21.92 -17.80
C GLN A 177 -16.57 -21.91 -17.04
N GLY A 178 -15.74 -20.91 -17.31
CA GLY A 178 -14.52 -20.70 -16.56
C GLY A 178 -14.80 -20.41 -15.08
N ALA A 179 -14.02 -21.00 -14.20
CA ALA A 179 -14.15 -20.79 -12.76
C ALA A 179 -13.82 -19.35 -12.36
N SER A 180 -14.46 -18.87 -11.29
CA SER A 180 -14.12 -17.59 -10.65
C SER A 180 -12.67 -17.55 -10.20
N GLY A 181 -12.01 -16.43 -10.33
CA GLY A 181 -10.77 -16.15 -9.60
C GLY A 181 -11.11 -15.83 -8.14
N ALA A 182 -10.57 -16.58 -7.20
CA ALA A 182 -10.72 -16.27 -5.78
C ALA A 182 -10.02 -14.95 -5.44
N GLY A 183 -10.64 -14.13 -4.59
CA GLY A 183 -9.95 -13.02 -3.96
C GLY A 183 -8.80 -13.52 -3.07
N ALA A 184 -7.78 -12.71 -2.88
CA ALA A 184 -6.70 -13.02 -1.97
C ALA A 184 -7.22 -13.19 -0.53
N ALA A 185 -6.62 -14.10 0.21
CA ALA A 185 -6.93 -14.28 1.63
C ALA A 185 -6.65 -13.01 2.43
N VAL A 186 -7.33 -12.86 3.57
CA VAL A 186 -7.06 -11.76 4.50
C VAL A 186 -5.65 -11.91 5.06
N PRO A 187 -4.76 -10.92 4.92
CA PRO A 187 -3.43 -10.96 5.54
C PRO A 187 -3.50 -11.07 7.05
N THR A 188 -2.40 -11.50 7.68
CA THR A 188 -2.29 -11.60 9.15
C THR A 188 -1.14 -10.75 9.70
N THR A 189 -0.46 -9.98 8.83
CA THR A 189 0.80 -9.32 9.14
C THR A 189 0.69 -7.82 9.44
N GLY A 190 -0.49 -7.23 9.28
CA GLY A 190 -0.77 -5.83 9.57
C GLY A 190 -1.75 -5.62 10.71
N ASP A 191 -1.98 -4.35 11.05
CA ASP A 191 -2.94 -3.93 12.07
C ASP A 191 -4.37 -3.87 11.49
N ILE A 192 -4.48 -3.50 10.20
CA ILE A 192 -5.72 -3.55 9.42
C ILE A 192 -5.46 -4.44 8.21
N ASN A 193 -6.25 -5.50 8.05
CA ASN A 193 -6.08 -6.49 7.00
C ASN A 193 -7.41 -6.71 6.25
N ILE A 194 -7.36 -6.64 4.91
CA ILE A 194 -8.54 -6.77 4.05
C ILE A 194 -8.21 -7.76 2.93
N GLY A 195 -9.03 -8.78 2.79
CA GLY A 195 -8.91 -9.73 1.67
C GLY A 195 -9.37 -9.12 0.36
N GLY A 196 -8.95 -9.71 -0.74
CA GLY A 196 -9.42 -9.35 -2.07
C GLY A 196 -10.84 -9.86 -2.35
N GLY A 197 -11.58 -9.18 -3.21
CA GLY A 197 -12.88 -9.61 -3.69
C GLY A 197 -12.79 -10.72 -4.74
N ILE A 198 -13.78 -11.60 -4.78
CA ILE A 198 -13.89 -12.68 -5.76
C ILE A 198 -14.22 -12.09 -7.14
N GLY A 199 -13.55 -12.54 -8.19
CA GLY A 199 -13.99 -12.35 -9.57
C GLY A 199 -15.10 -13.34 -9.92
N PRO A 200 -16.18 -12.93 -10.58
CA PRO A 200 -17.26 -13.87 -10.93
C PRO A 200 -16.81 -14.94 -11.94
N ALA A 201 -17.52 -16.06 -11.92
CA ALA A 201 -17.42 -17.08 -12.97
C ALA A 201 -17.87 -16.50 -14.32
N GLY A 202 -17.43 -17.10 -15.41
CA GLY A 202 -17.92 -16.78 -16.74
C GLY A 202 -19.43 -17.00 -16.84
N GLY A 203 -20.16 -16.14 -17.56
CA GLY A 203 -21.61 -16.24 -17.73
C GLY A 203 -22.04 -15.88 -19.16
N GLU A 204 -23.14 -16.45 -19.63
CA GLU A 204 -23.71 -16.06 -20.92
C GLU A 204 -24.32 -14.66 -20.82
N GLY A 205 -23.89 -13.75 -21.68
CA GLY A 205 -24.58 -12.49 -21.99
C GLY A 205 -24.65 -11.42 -20.90
N GLN A 206 -24.08 -11.64 -19.73
CA GLN A 206 -24.06 -10.66 -18.64
C GLN A 206 -22.70 -9.99 -18.54
N GLY A 207 -22.70 -8.68 -18.34
CA GLY A 207 -21.47 -7.91 -18.12
C GLY A 207 -20.65 -8.50 -16.99
N ALA A 208 -19.61 -9.26 -17.34
CA ALA A 208 -18.69 -9.79 -16.36
C ALA A 208 -18.08 -8.65 -15.56
N ARG A 209 -17.87 -8.87 -14.28
CA ARG A 209 -17.16 -7.94 -13.40
C ARG A 209 -15.85 -8.58 -12.98
N SER A 210 -14.88 -7.78 -12.63
CA SER A 210 -13.65 -8.28 -12.02
C SER A 210 -13.73 -8.22 -10.48
N GLY A 211 -12.86 -8.97 -9.80
CA GLY A 211 -12.69 -8.85 -8.37
C GLY A 211 -12.20 -7.45 -7.98
N PHE A 212 -12.74 -6.90 -6.91
CA PHE A 212 -12.29 -5.61 -6.36
C PHE A 212 -11.16 -5.82 -5.34
N SER A 213 -10.36 -4.79 -5.13
CA SER A 213 -9.39 -4.68 -4.03
C SER A 213 -9.70 -3.44 -3.20
N PHE A 214 -8.95 -3.21 -2.13
CA PHE A 214 -9.11 -1.99 -1.33
C PHE A 214 -8.75 -0.72 -2.12
N MET A 215 -7.72 -0.79 -2.97
CA MET A 215 -7.23 0.34 -3.77
C MET A 215 -7.63 0.27 -5.25
N GLY A 216 -8.53 -0.64 -5.63
CA GLY A 216 -8.96 -0.81 -7.01
C GLY A 216 -10.39 -1.29 -7.13
N VAL A 217 -11.09 -0.77 -8.12
CA VAL A 217 -12.49 -1.12 -8.37
C VAL A 217 -12.61 -2.25 -9.37
N GLY A 218 -13.59 -3.13 -9.17
CA GLY A 218 -13.98 -4.14 -10.14
C GLY A 218 -14.60 -3.47 -11.38
N GLN A 219 -14.14 -3.89 -12.56
CA GLN A 219 -14.67 -3.39 -13.83
C GLN A 219 -15.82 -4.25 -14.36
N ALA A 220 -16.72 -3.61 -15.10
CA ALA A 220 -17.69 -4.30 -15.94
C ALA A 220 -17.19 -4.33 -17.40
N PHE A 221 -17.52 -5.40 -18.13
CA PHE A 221 -17.14 -5.56 -19.54
C PHE A 221 -17.99 -4.63 -20.41
N PRO A 222 -17.39 -3.73 -21.21
CA PRO A 222 -18.15 -2.94 -22.18
C PRO A 222 -18.60 -3.83 -23.35
N ASN A 223 -19.82 -3.61 -23.82
CA ASN A 223 -20.31 -4.32 -25.01
C ASN A 223 -19.45 -4.01 -26.24
N GLY A 224 -19.20 -5.02 -27.08
CA GLY A 224 -18.57 -4.85 -28.39
C GLY A 224 -17.03 -4.81 -28.40
N VAL A 225 -16.35 -5.05 -27.28
CA VAL A 225 -14.87 -5.13 -27.25
C VAL A 225 -14.40 -6.59 -27.30
N THR A 226 -13.24 -6.82 -27.90
CA THR A 226 -12.61 -8.15 -28.05
C THR A 226 -11.53 -8.43 -27.00
N THR A 227 -11.11 -7.41 -26.26
CA THR A 227 -10.07 -7.52 -25.22
C THR A 227 -10.61 -6.93 -23.93
N GLY A 228 -10.40 -7.63 -22.82
CA GLY A 228 -10.74 -7.10 -21.49
C GLY A 228 -10.04 -5.76 -21.24
N PRO A 229 -10.75 -4.75 -20.70
CA PRO A 229 -10.17 -3.45 -20.42
C PRO A 229 -9.03 -3.54 -19.42
N ALA A 230 -8.17 -2.51 -19.43
CA ALA A 230 -7.11 -2.38 -18.43
C ALA A 230 -7.69 -2.25 -17.01
N PRO A 231 -7.00 -2.75 -15.98
CA PRO A 231 -7.47 -2.66 -14.60
C PRO A 231 -7.61 -1.19 -14.15
N VAL A 232 -8.59 -0.92 -13.29
CA VAL A 232 -8.76 0.40 -12.65
C VAL A 232 -8.31 0.35 -11.21
N GLY A 233 -7.24 1.06 -10.93
CA GLY A 233 -6.59 1.07 -9.62
C GLY A 233 -5.70 -0.13 -9.35
N TYR A 234 -5.14 -0.17 -8.16
CA TYR A 234 -4.18 -1.18 -7.76
C TYR A 234 -4.88 -2.41 -7.17
N GLY A 235 -4.36 -3.60 -7.50
CA GLY A 235 -4.83 -4.87 -6.94
C GLY A 235 -6.19 -5.36 -7.48
N SER A 236 -6.86 -4.64 -8.37
CA SER A 236 -8.13 -5.11 -8.95
C SER A 236 -7.93 -6.35 -9.81
N GLY A 237 -8.88 -7.28 -9.79
CA GLY A 237 -8.86 -8.44 -10.71
C GLY A 237 -9.07 -8.00 -12.17
N GLY A 238 -8.58 -8.81 -13.11
CA GLY A 238 -8.84 -8.66 -14.53
C GLY A 238 -10.20 -9.26 -14.89
N ILE A 239 -10.86 -8.69 -15.89
CA ILE A 239 -12.14 -9.17 -16.37
C ILE A 239 -11.95 -10.33 -17.34
N CYS A 240 -12.90 -11.25 -17.43
CA CYS A 240 -12.86 -12.33 -18.43
C CYS A 240 -12.98 -11.81 -19.86
N GLY A 241 -12.63 -12.62 -20.84
CA GLY A 241 -12.80 -12.30 -22.27
C GLY A 241 -14.28 -12.25 -22.70
N PRO A 242 -14.60 -11.58 -23.84
CA PRO A 242 -15.97 -11.36 -24.31
C PRO A 242 -16.68 -12.64 -24.77
N THR A 243 -18.03 -12.58 -24.84
CA THR A 243 -18.88 -13.69 -25.30
C THR A 243 -18.90 -13.90 -26.78
N SER A 244 -18.68 -12.88 -27.60
CA SER A 244 -19.05 -12.85 -29.01
C SER A 244 -17.92 -13.13 -30.01
N ALA A 245 -16.64 -13.21 -29.54
CA ALA A 245 -15.49 -13.47 -30.42
C ALA A 245 -14.35 -14.13 -29.59
N PRO A 246 -13.37 -14.78 -30.26
CA PRO A 246 -12.12 -15.11 -29.59
C PRO A 246 -11.52 -13.82 -29.04
N GLY A 247 -11.48 -13.68 -27.71
CA GLY A 247 -10.99 -12.48 -27.06
C GLY A 247 -10.15 -12.82 -25.84
N THR A 248 -9.20 -11.96 -25.52
CA THR A 248 -8.33 -12.11 -24.35
C THR A 248 -9.00 -11.55 -23.10
N GLY A 249 -8.82 -12.24 -21.99
CA GLY A 249 -9.16 -11.69 -20.67
C GLY A 249 -8.36 -10.43 -20.37
N GLY A 250 -8.87 -9.60 -19.48
CA GLY A 250 -8.20 -8.39 -19.00
C GLY A 250 -7.05 -8.71 -18.05
N ALA A 251 -6.06 -7.84 -18.02
CA ALA A 251 -4.97 -7.90 -17.05
C ALA A 251 -5.48 -7.66 -15.62
N GLY A 252 -4.81 -8.24 -14.65
CA GLY A 252 -4.98 -7.84 -13.23
C GLY A 252 -4.26 -6.53 -12.91
N GLY A 253 -4.75 -5.78 -11.93
CA GLY A 253 -4.10 -4.57 -11.44
C GLY A 253 -2.79 -4.85 -10.71
N ALA A 254 -1.79 -4.02 -10.93
CA ALA A 254 -0.53 -4.10 -10.22
C ALA A 254 -0.70 -3.84 -8.70
N GLY A 255 0.29 -4.23 -7.91
CA GLY A 255 0.38 -3.82 -6.52
C GLY A 255 0.89 -2.39 -6.34
N ILE A 256 0.82 -1.89 -5.12
CA ILE A 256 1.42 -0.61 -4.70
C ILE A 256 1.75 -0.66 -3.21
N ILE A 257 2.82 0.05 -2.82
CA ILE A 257 3.18 0.25 -1.42
C ILE A 257 3.32 1.75 -1.16
N LEU A 258 2.65 2.21 -0.10
CA LEU A 258 2.71 3.59 0.40
C LEU A 258 3.36 3.58 1.78
N ILE A 259 4.32 4.47 2.01
CA ILE A 259 5.01 4.64 3.30
C ILE A 259 4.87 6.09 3.74
N TRP A 260 4.06 6.31 4.76
CA TRP A 260 3.88 7.60 5.41
C TRP A 260 4.92 7.75 6.51
N GLU A 261 5.80 8.71 6.39
CA GLU A 261 6.93 8.93 7.28
C GLU A 261 6.58 9.90 8.41
N TYR A 262 6.98 9.54 9.62
CA TYR A 262 6.79 10.34 10.84
C TYR A 262 8.09 10.42 11.63
N LYS A 263 8.23 11.53 12.39
CA LYS A 263 9.32 11.74 13.33
C LYS A 263 9.01 11.13 14.68
#